data_ba28218487bb430437f9d10bd53d68b6
#
_entry.id   ba28218487bb430437f9d10bd53d68b6
#
_cell.length_a   1.000
_cell.length_b   1.000
_cell.length_c   1.000
_cell.angle_alpha   90.00
_cell.angle_beta   90.00
_cell.angle_gamma   90.00
#
_symmetry.space_group_name_H-M   'P 1'
#
loop_
_entity.id
_entity.type
_entity.pdbx_description
1 polymer ?
#
loop_
_entity_poly.entity_id
_entity_poly.type
_entity_poly.pdbx_seq_one_letter_code
_entity_poly.pdbx_strand_id
1 'polypeptide(L)'
;MLSTEQDTDQKAEQARELCEQGSWSSVLDFAREWHAENPVEAKALFYQGIALAALGRFDEAETAYRRALQLDATDFKIWNNLAGLLFEARKKPAEAIQCMQRALKVEPRNKVGWANLTSMVGRLGRHDKALEFAERALTLDPDFVEAHLHKASAARALGRKEIVKEVCAALARIKPENFRRAR
;
A
#
# COMPACT_ATOMS: atom_id res chain seq x y z
N MET A 1 30.96 5.31 15.83
CA MET A 1 29.80 6.00 15.23
C MET A 1 29.30 5.13 14.07
N LEU A 2 28.01 4.74 14.06
CA LEU A 2 27.42 4.08 12.93
C LEU A 2 27.46 5.04 11.73
N SER A 3 27.52 4.51 10.49
CA SER A 3 27.31 5.35 9.31
C SER A 3 25.89 5.94 9.35
N THR A 4 25.67 7.09 8.73
CA THR A 4 24.33 7.72 8.69
C THR A 4 23.24 6.78 8.12
N GLU A 5 23.62 5.91 7.20
CA GLU A 5 22.72 4.91 6.60
C GLU A 5 22.35 3.79 7.59
N GLN A 6 23.34 3.29 8.36
CA GLN A 6 23.11 2.28 9.41
C GLN A 6 22.20 2.81 10.53
N ASP A 7 22.37 4.08 10.92
CA ASP A 7 21.52 4.73 11.92
C ASP A 7 20.07 4.86 11.41
N THR A 8 19.90 5.28 10.16
CA THR A 8 18.59 5.36 9.50
C THR A 8 17.89 3.99 9.44
N ASP A 9 18.59 2.93 9.09
CA ASP A 9 18.03 1.59 9.01
C ASP A 9 17.66 1.05 10.39
N GLN A 10 18.46 1.30 11.41
CA GLN A 10 18.14 0.93 12.79
C GLN A 10 16.90 1.65 13.32
N LYS A 11 16.77 2.96 13.05
CA LYS A 11 15.60 3.74 13.42
C LYS A 11 14.33 3.29 12.66
N ALA A 12 14.47 2.94 11.40
CA ALA A 12 13.37 2.39 10.62
C ALA A 12 12.88 1.04 11.16
N GLU A 13 13.81 0.18 11.60
CA GLU A 13 13.46 -1.09 12.26
C GLU A 13 12.71 -0.85 13.56
N GLN A 14 13.21 0.01 14.43
CA GLN A 14 12.57 0.36 15.69
C GLN A 14 11.15 0.94 15.46
N ALA A 15 10.98 1.81 14.46
CA ALA A 15 9.68 2.36 14.11
C ALA A 15 8.72 1.26 13.63
N ARG A 16 9.23 0.26 12.88
CA ARG A 16 8.45 -0.89 12.42
C ARG A 16 7.98 -1.75 13.59
N GLU A 17 8.86 -2.08 14.52
CA GLU A 17 8.53 -2.84 15.73
C GLU A 17 7.43 -2.15 16.54
N LEU A 18 7.51 -0.84 16.73
CA LEU A 18 6.47 -0.06 17.41
C LEU A 18 5.13 -0.09 16.64
N CYS A 19 5.17 -0.08 15.29
CA CYS A 19 3.98 -0.25 14.47
C CYS A 19 3.34 -1.64 14.66
N GLU A 20 4.15 -2.71 14.68
CA GLU A 20 3.68 -4.09 14.89
C GLU A 20 3.04 -4.26 16.28
N GLN A 21 3.51 -3.53 17.29
CA GLN A 21 2.91 -3.48 18.63
C GLN A 21 1.64 -2.64 18.69
N GLY A 22 1.30 -1.90 17.64
CA GLY A 22 0.15 -0.99 17.62
C GLY A 22 0.32 0.26 18.49
N SER A 23 1.55 0.57 18.90
CA SER A 23 1.87 1.69 19.80
C SER A 23 1.96 3.03 19.04
N TRP A 24 0.86 3.45 18.42
CA TRP A 24 0.83 4.56 17.45
C TRP A 24 1.30 5.91 18.02
N SER A 25 1.02 6.20 19.28
CA SER A 25 1.53 7.42 19.93
C SER A 25 3.05 7.36 20.06
N SER A 26 3.60 6.21 20.46
CA SER A 26 5.05 6.02 20.55
C SER A 26 5.73 6.09 19.18
N VAL A 27 5.11 5.52 18.14
CA VAL A 27 5.60 5.68 16.74
C VAL A 27 5.67 7.16 16.37
N LEU A 28 4.62 7.93 16.69
CA LEU A 28 4.55 9.35 16.35
C LEU A 28 5.63 10.16 17.06
N ASP A 29 5.81 9.93 18.36
CA ASP A 29 6.81 10.66 19.16
C ASP A 29 8.22 10.30 18.70
N PHE A 30 8.52 9.02 18.55
CA PHE A 30 9.81 8.53 18.01
C PHE A 30 10.12 9.10 16.62
N ALA A 31 9.16 9.09 15.70
CA ALA A 31 9.35 9.59 14.34
C ALA A 31 9.51 11.13 14.30
N ARG A 32 8.92 11.87 15.26
CA ARG A 32 9.14 13.31 15.42
C ARG A 32 10.56 13.63 15.93
N GLU A 33 11.04 12.88 16.91
CA GLU A 33 12.41 13.01 17.40
C GLU A 33 13.40 12.70 16.27
N TRP A 34 13.19 11.60 15.54
CA TRP A 34 14.02 11.25 14.39
C TRP A 34 14.04 12.36 13.33
N HIS A 35 12.87 12.94 12.99
CA HIS A 35 12.80 14.05 12.04
C HIS A 35 13.48 15.32 12.58
N ALA A 36 13.44 15.59 13.86
CA ALA A 36 14.15 16.73 14.47
C ALA A 36 15.67 16.57 14.39
N GLU A 37 16.19 15.34 14.56
CA GLU A 37 17.60 15.02 14.43
C GLU A 37 18.07 15.04 12.96
N ASN A 38 17.23 14.55 12.04
CA ASN A 38 17.52 14.51 10.60
C ASN A 38 16.32 14.99 9.77
N PRO A 39 16.18 16.31 9.53
CA PRO A 39 15.04 16.90 8.82
C PRO A 39 14.91 16.51 7.34
N VAL A 40 15.95 15.95 6.74
CA VAL A 40 15.95 15.52 5.32
C VAL A 40 15.67 14.02 5.16
N GLU A 41 15.41 13.31 6.27
CA GLU A 41 15.10 11.88 6.24
C GLU A 41 13.62 11.63 5.94
N ALA A 42 13.35 11.13 4.74
CA ALA A 42 11.97 10.85 4.29
C ALA A 42 11.28 9.76 5.12
N LYS A 43 12.03 8.75 5.59
CA LYS A 43 11.49 7.64 6.39
C LYS A 43 10.89 8.13 7.71
N ALA A 44 11.48 9.14 8.36
CA ALA A 44 10.93 9.73 9.58
C ALA A 44 9.52 10.31 9.34
N LEU A 45 9.35 11.10 8.28
CA LEU A 45 8.05 11.64 7.88
C LEU A 45 7.06 10.55 7.42
N PHE A 46 7.55 9.49 6.80
CA PHE A 46 6.74 8.34 6.43
C PHE A 46 6.13 7.66 7.67
N TYR A 47 6.92 7.39 8.71
CA TYR A 47 6.42 6.81 9.96
C TYR A 47 5.51 7.77 10.75
N GLN A 48 5.77 9.08 10.71
CA GLN A 48 4.81 10.06 11.22
C GLN A 48 3.46 9.94 10.51
N GLY A 49 3.47 9.82 9.18
CA GLY A 49 2.26 9.65 8.37
C GLY A 49 1.48 8.39 8.75
N ILE A 50 2.17 7.25 8.94
CA ILE A 50 1.55 5.99 9.37
C ILE A 50 0.88 6.16 10.74
N ALA A 51 1.62 6.68 11.72
CA ALA A 51 1.10 6.86 13.08
C ALA A 51 -0.10 7.83 13.12
N LEU A 52 0.00 8.95 12.42
CA LEU A 52 -1.08 9.94 12.32
C LEU A 52 -2.34 9.35 11.67
N ALA A 53 -2.17 8.56 10.61
CA ALA A 53 -3.30 7.88 9.94
C ALA A 53 -3.97 6.88 10.89
N ALA A 54 -3.20 6.08 11.63
CA ALA A 54 -3.71 5.13 12.60
C ALA A 54 -4.43 5.81 13.79
N LEU A 55 -3.97 7.01 14.17
CA LEU A 55 -4.61 7.86 15.20
C LEU A 55 -5.84 8.66 14.67
N GLY A 56 -6.23 8.48 13.39
CA GLY A 56 -7.34 9.19 12.78
C GLY A 56 -7.05 10.65 12.41
N ARG A 57 -5.78 11.10 12.50
CA ARG A 57 -5.33 12.47 12.21
C ARG A 57 -5.00 12.62 10.72
N PHE A 58 -6.01 12.44 9.86
CA PHE A 58 -5.83 12.23 8.42
C PHE A 58 -5.25 13.44 7.67
N ASP A 59 -5.55 14.69 8.07
CA ASP A 59 -4.98 15.89 7.44
C ASP A 59 -3.47 16.00 7.68
N GLU A 60 -3.06 15.68 8.90
CA GLU A 60 -1.64 15.71 9.27
C GLU A 60 -0.88 14.53 8.62
N ALA A 61 -1.53 13.35 8.54
CA ALA A 61 -0.96 12.21 7.83
C ALA A 61 -0.74 12.50 6.34
N GLU A 62 -1.73 13.11 5.66
CA GLU A 62 -1.60 13.55 4.26
C GLU A 62 -0.42 14.52 4.11
N THR A 63 -0.29 15.48 5.01
CA THR A 63 0.81 16.47 5.01
C THR A 63 2.16 15.78 5.19
N ALA A 64 2.27 14.85 6.15
CA ALA A 64 3.51 14.12 6.42
C ALA A 64 3.94 13.27 5.21
N TYR A 65 3.03 12.51 4.58
CA TYR A 65 3.34 11.73 3.39
C TYR A 65 3.75 12.62 2.21
N ARG A 66 3.07 13.74 1.98
CA ARG A 66 3.44 14.67 0.90
C ARG A 66 4.82 15.29 1.11
N ARG A 67 5.18 15.64 2.35
CA ARG A 67 6.54 16.11 2.68
C ARG A 67 7.58 15.01 2.52
N ALA A 68 7.28 13.77 2.92
CA ALA A 68 8.16 12.64 2.68
C ALA A 68 8.44 12.46 1.18
N LEU A 69 7.43 12.58 0.32
CA LEU A 69 7.57 12.51 -1.15
C LEU A 69 8.32 13.70 -1.77
N GLN A 70 8.39 14.83 -1.10
CA GLN A 70 9.26 15.94 -1.53
C GLN A 70 10.75 15.63 -1.28
N LEU A 71 11.05 14.81 -0.25
CA LEU A 71 12.39 14.37 0.08
C LEU A 71 12.79 13.12 -0.72
N ASP A 72 11.89 12.16 -0.84
CA ASP A 72 12.09 10.94 -1.63
C ASP A 72 10.83 10.56 -2.40
N ALA A 73 10.80 10.89 -3.68
CA ALA A 73 9.71 10.51 -4.60
C ALA A 73 9.86 9.09 -5.17
N THR A 74 10.94 8.38 -4.82
CA THR A 74 11.25 7.04 -5.34
C THR A 74 10.84 5.90 -4.40
N ASP A 75 10.30 6.21 -3.22
CA ASP A 75 9.79 5.20 -2.32
C ASP A 75 8.34 4.82 -2.67
N PHE A 76 8.14 3.59 -3.14
CA PHE A 76 6.83 3.00 -3.43
C PHE A 76 5.91 3.05 -2.20
N LYS A 77 6.44 2.78 -0.99
CA LYS A 77 5.63 2.66 0.23
C LYS A 77 4.94 3.98 0.58
N ILE A 78 5.63 5.11 0.40
CA ILE A 78 5.07 6.44 0.68
C ILE A 78 3.90 6.71 -0.28
N TRP A 79 4.09 6.50 -1.59
CA TRP A 79 3.02 6.66 -2.59
C TRP A 79 1.82 5.74 -2.31
N ASN A 80 2.09 4.47 -1.97
CA ASN A 80 1.05 3.49 -1.66
C ASN A 80 0.23 3.88 -0.42
N ASN A 81 0.88 4.31 0.66
CA ASN A 81 0.19 4.72 1.88
C ASN A 81 -0.61 6.01 1.69
N LEU A 82 -0.05 6.98 0.96
CA LEU A 82 -0.79 8.19 0.59
C LEU A 82 -2.02 7.84 -0.27
N ALA A 83 -1.89 6.93 -1.23
CA ALA A 83 -3.02 6.48 -2.04
C ALA A 83 -4.12 5.83 -1.18
N GLY A 84 -3.76 4.95 -0.24
CA GLY A 84 -4.69 4.35 0.70
C GLY A 84 -5.41 5.39 1.55
N LEU A 85 -4.68 6.33 2.14
CA LEU A 85 -5.24 7.43 2.94
C LEU A 85 -6.24 8.29 2.13
N LEU A 86 -5.85 8.68 0.92
CA LEU A 86 -6.70 9.50 0.03
C LEU A 86 -7.97 8.76 -0.36
N PHE A 87 -7.89 7.45 -0.63
CA PHE A 87 -9.02 6.65 -1.04
C PHE A 87 -10.00 6.39 0.11
N GLU A 88 -9.48 5.89 1.24
CA GLU A 88 -10.31 5.41 2.34
C GLU A 88 -10.81 6.54 3.26
N ALA A 89 -9.91 7.40 3.70
CA ALA A 89 -10.23 8.40 4.70
C ALA A 89 -10.61 9.76 4.10
N ARG A 90 -9.89 10.20 3.08
CA ARG A 90 -10.09 11.54 2.50
C ARG A 90 -11.15 11.58 1.39
N LYS A 91 -11.61 10.41 0.91
CA LYS A 91 -12.59 10.28 -0.19
C LYS A 91 -12.19 11.03 -1.46
N LYS A 92 -10.89 10.99 -1.78
CA LYS A 92 -10.29 11.60 -2.99
C LYS A 92 -9.82 10.51 -3.98
N PRO A 93 -10.74 9.74 -4.59
CA PRO A 93 -10.39 8.54 -5.35
C PRO A 93 -9.56 8.83 -6.60
N ALA A 94 -9.74 9.99 -7.23
CA ALA A 94 -8.96 10.36 -8.41
C ALA A 94 -7.49 10.59 -8.06
N GLU A 95 -7.22 11.33 -6.98
CA GLU A 95 -5.86 11.54 -6.48
C GLU A 95 -5.23 10.23 -6.00
N ALA A 96 -6.00 9.39 -5.30
CA ALA A 96 -5.53 8.10 -4.82
C ALA A 96 -5.03 7.21 -5.97
N ILE A 97 -5.81 7.11 -7.05
CA ILE A 97 -5.42 6.36 -8.25
C ILE A 97 -4.15 6.95 -8.88
N GLN A 98 -4.03 8.26 -8.95
CA GLN A 98 -2.81 8.91 -9.47
C GLN A 98 -1.59 8.59 -8.61
N CYS A 99 -1.73 8.62 -7.27
CA CYS A 99 -0.65 8.23 -6.36
C CYS A 99 -0.25 6.76 -6.55
N MET A 100 -1.23 5.85 -6.66
CA MET A 100 -0.95 4.43 -6.91
C MET A 100 -0.27 4.19 -8.27
N GLN A 101 -0.68 4.94 -9.30
CA GLN A 101 -0.01 4.88 -10.61
C GLN A 101 1.43 5.40 -10.56
N ARG A 102 1.72 6.40 -9.70
CA ARG A 102 3.10 6.86 -9.46
C ARG A 102 3.90 5.82 -8.71
N ALA A 103 3.32 5.18 -7.67
CA ALA A 103 3.94 4.04 -6.99
C ALA A 103 4.35 2.94 -7.98
N LEU A 104 3.44 2.57 -8.90
CA LEU A 104 3.69 1.54 -9.91
C LEU A 104 4.65 1.97 -11.04
N LYS A 105 4.91 3.27 -11.21
CA LYS A 105 6.02 3.73 -12.07
C LYS A 105 7.37 3.55 -11.40
N VAL A 106 7.42 3.69 -10.08
CA VAL A 106 8.63 3.42 -9.28
C VAL A 106 8.92 1.92 -9.24
N GLU A 107 7.91 1.13 -8.89
CA GLU A 107 8.02 -0.33 -8.81
C GLU A 107 7.00 -1.04 -9.71
N PRO A 108 7.25 -1.15 -11.03
CA PRO A 108 6.29 -1.75 -11.97
C PRO A 108 5.99 -3.24 -11.71
N ARG A 109 6.89 -3.93 -11.00
CA ARG A 109 6.77 -5.36 -10.66
C ARG A 109 6.19 -5.60 -9.26
N ASN A 110 5.62 -4.58 -8.62
CA ASN A 110 5.00 -4.73 -7.31
C ASN A 110 3.57 -5.27 -7.45
N LYS A 111 3.40 -6.58 -7.20
CA LYS A 111 2.08 -7.25 -7.29
C LYS A 111 1.04 -6.68 -6.34
N VAL A 112 1.46 -6.23 -5.14
CA VAL A 112 0.57 -5.63 -4.13
C VAL A 112 0.04 -4.28 -4.64
N GLY A 113 0.89 -3.46 -5.26
CA GLY A 113 0.47 -2.21 -5.87
C GLY A 113 -0.58 -2.41 -6.97
N TRP A 114 -0.41 -3.43 -7.82
CA TRP A 114 -1.41 -3.77 -8.83
C TRP A 114 -2.73 -4.25 -8.22
N ALA A 115 -2.70 -5.06 -7.14
CA ALA A 115 -3.90 -5.49 -6.43
C ALA A 115 -4.62 -4.31 -5.75
N ASN A 116 -3.88 -3.40 -5.11
CA ASN A 116 -4.44 -2.18 -4.52
C ASN A 116 -5.13 -1.31 -5.59
N LEU A 117 -4.49 -1.10 -6.74
CA LEU A 117 -5.09 -0.37 -7.85
C LEU A 117 -6.34 -1.08 -8.38
N THR A 118 -6.32 -2.42 -8.47
CA THR A 118 -7.49 -3.24 -8.83
C THR A 118 -8.66 -2.99 -7.89
N SER A 119 -8.40 -3.05 -6.58
CA SER A 119 -9.40 -2.78 -5.54
C SER A 119 -10.01 -1.38 -5.70
N MET A 120 -9.16 -0.36 -5.83
CA MET A 120 -9.61 1.04 -5.97
C MET A 120 -10.52 1.24 -7.18
N VAL A 121 -10.11 0.76 -8.36
CA VAL A 121 -10.92 0.95 -9.58
C VAL A 121 -12.17 0.08 -9.59
N GLY A 122 -12.11 -1.12 -9.00
CA GLY A 122 -13.25 -2.01 -8.85
C GLY A 122 -14.34 -1.40 -7.96
N ARG A 123 -13.97 -0.80 -6.84
CA ARG A 123 -14.90 -0.09 -5.93
C ARG A 123 -15.51 1.17 -6.55
N LEU A 124 -14.91 1.70 -7.60
CA LEU A 124 -15.48 2.80 -8.41
C LEU A 124 -16.31 2.29 -9.60
N GLY A 125 -16.64 1.00 -9.66
CA GLY A 125 -17.42 0.39 -10.72
C GLY A 125 -16.68 0.21 -12.05
N ARG A 126 -15.37 0.48 -12.10
CA ARG A 126 -14.56 0.32 -13.32
C ARG A 126 -14.07 -1.11 -13.47
N HIS A 127 -15.01 -2.06 -13.55
CA HIS A 127 -14.73 -3.49 -13.42
C HIS A 127 -13.88 -4.06 -14.56
N ASP A 128 -13.99 -3.54 -15.80
CA ASP A 128 -13.11 -3.97 -16.90
C ASP A 128 -11.65 -3.62 -16.62
N LYS A 129 -11.39 -2.41 -16.11
CA LYS A 129 -10.03 -2.02 -15.69
C LYS A 129 -9.55 -2.82 -14.48
N ALA A 130 -10.46 -3.14 -13.56
CA ALA A 130 -10.11 -4.00 -12.43
C ALA A 130 -9.67 -5.40 -12.90
N LEU A 131 -10.32 -5.99 -13.91
CA LEU A 131 -9.85 -7.24 -14.51
C LEU A 131 -8.46 -7.11 -15.11
N GLU A 132 -8.21 -6.05 -15.90
CA GLU A 132 -6.90 -5.78 -16.51
C GLU A 132 -5.79 -5.70 -15.46
N PHE A 133 -6.00 -4.93 -14.38
CA PHE A 133 -4.99 -4.75 -13.33
C PHE A 133 -4.81 -5.99 -12.46
N ALA A 134 -5.87 -6.77 -12.20
CA ALA A 134 -5.76 -8.07 -11.55
C ALA A 134 -4.89 -9.04 -12.36
N GLU A 135 -5.05 -9.07 -13.69
CA GLU A 135 -4.21 -9.85 -14.59
C GLU A 135 -2.73 -9.45 -14.52
N ARG A 136 -2.43 -8.14 -14.39
CA ARG A 136 -1.06 -7.67 -14.19
C ARG A 136 -0.47 -8.21 -12.87
N ALA A 137 -1.23 -8.17 -11.77
CA ALA A 137 -0.80 -8.74 -10.50
C ALA A 137 -0.53 -10.25 -10.61
N LEU A 138 -1.43 -10.99 -11.29
CA LEU A 138 -1.33 -12.44 -11.48
C LEU A 138 -0.23 -12.85 -12.47
N THR A 139 0.14 -11.99 -13.41
CA THR A 139 1.32 -12.20 -14.26
C THR A 139 2.61 -12.16 -13.43
N LEU A 140 2.65 -11.36 -12.37
CA LEU A 140 3.81 -11.25 -11.46
C LEU A 140 3.85 -12.38 -10.43
N ASP A 141 2.69 -12.80 -9.95
CA ASP A 141 2.51 -13.91 -9.01
C ASP A 141 1.18 -14.63 -9.30
N PRO A 142 1.23 -15.77 -10.00
CA PRO A 142 0.02 -16.54 -10.35
C PRO A 142 -0.75 -17.07 -9.14
N ASP A 143 -0.11 -17.19 -7.97
CA ASP A 143 -0.71 -17.70 -6.74
C ASP A 143 -1.16 -16.57 -5.79
N PHE A 144 -1.13 -15.32 -6.24
CA PHE A 144 -1.50 -14.17 -5.41
C PHE A 144 -3.02 -14.14 -5.14
N VAL A 145 -3.41 -14.68 -3.99
CA VAL A 145 -4.81 -14.87 -3.56
C VAL A 145 -5.63 -13.58 -3.65
N GLU A 146 -5.08 -12.46 -3.19
CA GLU A 146 -5.77 -11.18 -3.19
C GLU A 146 -6.15 -10.71 -4.60
N ALA A 147 -5.25 -10.86 -5.57
CA ALA A 147 -5.53 -10.53 -6.95
C ALA A 147 -6.62 -11.43 -7.56
N HIS A 148 -6.61 -12.72 -7.23
CA HIS A 148 -7.69 -13.64 -7.62
C HIS A 148 -9.04 -13.23 -7.04
N LEU A 149 -9.11 -12.82 -5.76
CA LEU A 149 -10.34 -12.35 -5.13
C LEU A 149 -10.88 -11.09 -5.79
N HIS A 150 -10.02 -10.13 -6.10
CA HIS A 150 -10.40 -8.91 -6.81
C HIS A 150 -10.84 -9.20 -8.25
N LYS A 151 -10.15 -10.13 -8.95
CA LYS A 151 -10.55 -10.61 -10.30
C LYS A 151 -11.93 -11.23 -10.28
N ALA A 152 -12.21 -12.12 -9.31
CA ALA A 152 -13.51 -12.75 -9.16
C ALA A 152 -14.64 -11.72 -8.89
N SER A 153 -14.36 -10.74 -8.02
CA SER A 153 -15.30 -9.67 -7.70
C SER A 153 -15.67 -8.85 -8.94
N ALA A 154 -14.66 -8.41 -9.70
CA ALA A 154 -14.86 -7.64 -10.93
C ALA A 154 -15.58 -8.47 -12.00
N ALA A 155 -15.20 -9.74 -12.20
CA ALA A 155 -15.85 -10.65 -13.16
C ALA A 155 -17.32 -10.91 -12.80
N ARG A 156 -17.64 -11.06 -11.50
CA ARG A 156 -19.01 -11.22 -11.03
C ARG A 156 -19.86 -9.98 -11.34
N ALA A 157 -19.33 -8.79 -11.08
CA ALA A 157 -20.00 -7.53 -11.36
C ALA A 157 -20.32 -7.36 -12.88
N LEU A 158 -19.46 -7.91 -13.74
CA LEU A 158 -19.64 -7.91 -15.21
C LEU A 158 -20.47 -9.10 -15.73
N GLY A 159 -20.92 -10.01 -14.87
CA GLY A 159 -21.64 -11.23 -15.28
C GLY A 159 -20.76 -12.26 -16.01
N ARG A 160 -19.42 -12.15 -15.95
CA ARG A 160 -18.46 -13.03 -16.65
C ARG A 160 -18.26 -14.33 -15.88
N LYS A 161 -19.24 -15.24 -15.95
CA LYS A 161 -19.29 -16.49 -15.18
C LYS A 161 -18.09 -17.40 -15.41
N GLU A 162 -17.55 -17.46 -16.64
CA GLU A 162 -16.43 -18.33 -16.95
C GLU A 162 -15.15 -17.87 -16.23
N ILE A 163 -14.88 -16.57 -16.17
CA ILE A 163 -13.75 -16.02 -15.40
C ILE A 163 -13.88 -16.36 -13.91
N VAL A 164 -15.11 -16.30 -13.37
CA VAL A 164 -15.35 -16.67 -11.96
C VAL A 164 -15.01 -18.15 -11.74
N LYS A 165 -15.40 -19.07 -12.64
CA LYS A 165 -15.06 -20.50 -12.56
C LYS A 165 -13.54 -20.73 -12.63
N GLU A 166 -12.86 -20.07 -13.57
CA GLU A 166 -11.40 -20.13 -13.69
C GLU A 166 -10.70 -19.71 -12.39
N VAL A 167 -11.13 -18.58 -11.81
CA VAL A 167 -10.57 -18.08 -10.55
C VAL A 167 -10.83 -19.06 -9.41
N CYS A 168 -12.03 -19.62 -9.30
CA CYS A 168 -12.34 -20.63 -8.27
C CYS A 168 -11.45 -21.87 -8.43
N ALA A 169 -11.22 -22.34 -9.66
CA ALA A 169 -10.32 -23.45 -9.93
C ALA A 169 -8.86 -23.12 -9.60
N ALA A 170 -8.39 -21.90 -9.85
CA ALA A 170 -7.07 -21.44 -9.48
C ALA A 170 -6.91 -21.41 -7.95
N LEU A 171 -7.85 -20.78 -7.24
CA LEU A 171 -7.82 -20.71 -5.77
C LEU A 171 -7.85 -22.09 -5.11
N ALA A 172 -8.56 -23.07 -5.69
CA ALA A 172 -8.59 -24.45 -5.18
C ALA A 172 -7.23 -25.18 -5.30
N ARG A 173 -6.34 -24.71 -6.19
CA ARG A 173 -4.99 -25.28 -6.37
C ARG A 173 -3.94 -24.64 -5.47
N ILE A 174 -4.23 -23.42 -4.99
CA ILE A 174 -3.31 -22.65 -4.16
C ILE A 174 -3.25 -23.32 -2.77
N LYS A 175 -2.04 -23.57 -2.30
CA LYS A 175 -1.82 -24.22 -1.00
C LYS A 175 -2.33 -23.36 0.16
N PRO A 176 -2.87 -23.99 1.24
CA PRO A 176 -3.45 -23.26 2.37
C PRO A 176 -2.49 -22.27 3.05
N GLU A 177 -1.19 -22.52 3.04
CA GLU A 177 -0.18 -21.61 3.59
C GLU A 177 -0.16 -20.23 2.89
N ASN A 178 -0.54 -20.16 1.62
CA ASN A 178 -0.57 -18.90 0.87
C ASN A 178 -1.77 -18.00 1.25
N PHE A 179 -2.83 -18.57 1.84
CA PHE A 179 -3.96 -17.81 2.37
C PHE A 179 -3.64 -17.04 3.66
N ARG A 180 -2.59 -17.44 4.41
CA ARG A 180 -2.21 -16.79 5.67
C ARG A 180 -1.41 -15.50 5.46
N ARG A 181 -0.88 -15.25 4.26
CA ARG A 181 -0.11 -14.05 3.91
C ARG A 181 -0.96 -12.88 3.42
N ALA A 182 -2.27 -13.07 3.28
CA ALA A 182 -3.23 -12.09 2.76
C ALA A 182 -4.03 -11.35 3.87
N ARG A 183 -3.52 -11.40 5.13
CA ARG A 183 -4.11 -10.65 6.26
C ARG A 183 -3.21 -9.54 6.74
#